data_e3daa5a5d5b99e78e9f65339b9caee4e
#
_entry.id   e3daa5a5d5b99e78e9f65339b9caee4e
#
_cell.length_a   1.000
_cell.length_b   1.000
_cell.length_c   1.000
_cell.angle_alpha   90.00
_cell.angle_beta   90.00
_cell.angle_gamma   90.00
#
_symmetry.space_group_name_H-M   'P 1'
#
loop_
_entity.id
_entity.type
_entity.pdbx_description
1 polymer ?
#
loop_
_entity_poly.entity_id
_entity_poly.type
_entity_poly.pdbx_seq_one_letter_code
_entity_poly.pdbx_strand_id
1 'polypeptide(L)'
;MNEFSIPVDHPALPGHFPGRPIVPGVVVLDRVLAVIEAQHGALGPLRMPQVKFVQPLLPGQIARIELKVALEQTTQAQDTAPCWRFRVWRDDALIASGEVRAA
;
A
#
# COMPACT_ATOMS: atom_id res chain seq x y z
N MET A 1 10.99 7.15 7.73
CA MET A 1 10.09 6.06 8.08
C MET A 1 8.73 6.31 7.48
N ASN A 2 8.11 5.26 6.98
CA ASN A 2 6.91 5.39 6.18
C ASN A 2 5.67 5.11 7.03
N GLU A 3 5.41 6.01 7.96
CA GLU A 3 4.26 5.89 8.83
C GLU A 3 3.13 6.80 8.36
N PHE A 4 1.90 6.36 8.58
CA PHE A 4 0.73 7.18 8.29
C PHE A 4 -0.41 6.82 9.25
N SER A 5 -1.35 7.72 9.35
CA SER A 5 -2.64 7.43 9.98
C SER A 5 -3.72 8.12 9.17
N ILE A 6 -4.92 7.53 9.18
CA ILE A 6 -6.07 8.11 8.49
C ILE A 6 -6.95 8.74 9.56
N PRO A 7 -7.22 10.05 9.45
CA PRO A 7 -8.05 10.72 10.46
C PRO A 7 -9.48 10.22 10.44
N VAL A 8 -10.15 10.30 11.58
CA VAL A 8 -11.53 9.83 11.73
C VAL A 8 -12.53 10.59 10.84
N ASP A 9 -12.17 11.78 10.39
CA ASP A 9 -13.01 12.60 9.52
C ASP A 9 -12.60 12.51 8.04
N HIS A 10 -11.79 11.51 7.68
CA HIS A 10 -11.39 11.31 6.29
C HIS A 10 -12.61 11.12 5.40
N PRO A 11 -12.66 11.79 4.21
CA PRO A 11 -13.84 11.74 3.34
C PRO A 11 -14.24 10.34 2.87
N ALA A 12 -13.32 9.39 2.84
CA ALA A 12 -13.61 8.03 2.41
C ALA A 12 -14.32 7.19 3.49
N LEU A 13 -14.40 7.66 4.73
CA LEU A 13 -14.97 6.90 5.84
C LEU A 13 -16.49 6.99 5.96
N PRO A 14 -17.14 8.14 5.73
CA PRO A 14 -18.60 8.24 5.85
C PRO A 14 -19.29 7.28 4.88
N GLY A 15 -20.31 6.58 5.37
CA GLY A 15 -21.07 5.62 4.57
C GLY A 15 -20.43 4.25 4.47
N HIS A 16 -19.21 4.07 4.94
CA HIS A 16 -18.56 2.78 5.03
C HIS A 16 -18.59 2.29 6.47
N PHE A 17 -19.15 1.10 6.66
CA PHE A 17 -19.19 0.44 7.98
C PHE A 17 -19.77 1.35 9.08
N PRO A 18 -21.06 1.73 9.00
CA PRO A 18 -21.67 2.58 10.03
C PRO A 18 -21.50 1.99 11.43
N GLY A 19 -21.06 2.81 12.37
CA GLY A 19 -20.82 2.39 13.75
C GLY A 19 -19.48 1.70 13.99
N ARG A 20 -18.77 1.31 12.92
CA ARG A 20 -17.43 0.71 13.00
C ARG A 20 -16.59 1.22 11.84
N PRO A 21 -16.01 2.40 11.95
CA PRO A 21 -15.20 2.92 10.86
C PRO A 21 -13.95 2.06 10.67
N ILE A 22 -13.79 1.56 9.46
CA ILE A 22 -12.61 0.83 9.04
C ILE A 22 -12.02 1.58 7.85
N VAL A 23 -10.70 1.74 7.82
CA VAL A 23 -10.04 2.38 6.69
C VAL A 23 -10.21 1.49 5.46
N PRO A 24 -10.82 1.98 4.37
CA PRO A 24 -10.96 1.18 3.16
C PRO A 24 -9.61 0.77 2.59
N GLY A 25 -9.54 -0.44 2.03
CA GLY A 25 -8.29 -0.95 1.46
C GLY A 25 -7.69 -0.04 0.39
N VAL A 26 -8.54 0.60 -0.42
CA VAL A 26 -8.06 1.53 -1.46
C VAL A 26 -7.31 2.72 -0.84
N VAL A 27 -7.72 3.20 0.34
CA VAL A 27 -7.03 4.29 1.02
C VAL A 27 -5.65 3.84 1.49
N VAL A 28 -5.55 2.62 2.01
CA VAL A 28 -4.26 2.04 2.40
C VAL A 28 -3.34 1.92 1.19
N LEU A 29 -3.85 1.43 0.07
CA LEU A 29 -3.07 1.29 -1.16
C LEU A 29 -2.61 2.64 -1.71
N ASP A 30 -3.45 3.67 -1.62
CA ASP A 30 -3.05 5.02 -2.03
C ASP A 30 -1.83 5.50 -1.25
N ARG A 31 -1.77 5.19 0.04
CA ARG A 31 -0.62 5.57 0.86
C ARG A 31 0.64 4.79 0.47
N VAL A 32 0.49 3.50 0.16
CA VAL A 32 1.60 2.68 -0.32
C VAL A 32 2.14 3.25 -1.64
N LEU A 33 1.25 3.57 -2.58
CA LEU A 33 1.65 4.13 -3.86
C LEU A 33 2.31 5.50 -3.71
N ALA A 34 1.82 6.33 -2.78
CA ALA A 34 2.42 7.63 -2.51
C ALA A 34 3.86 7.49 -2.01
N VAL A 35 4.14 6.51 -1.17
CA VAL A 35 5.49 6.25 -0.66
C VAL A 35 6.40 5.78 -1.80
N ILE A 36 5.93 4.87 -2.64
CA ILE A 36 6.70 4.39 -3.80
C ILE A 36 7.01 5.56 -4.74
N GLU A 37 6.02 6.38 -5.03
CA GLU A 37 6.18 7.54 -5.91
C GLU A 37 7.16 8.55 -5.32
N ALA A 38 7.13 8.77 -4.01
CA ALA A 38 8.06 9.67 -3.35
C ALA A 38 9.51 9.20 -3.46
N GLN A 39 9.74 7.88 -3.48
CA GLN A 39 11.08 7.31 -3.58
C GLN A 39 11.55 7.14 -5.01
N HIS A 40 10.64 6.88 -5.93
CA HIS A 40 10.99 6.48 -7.29
C HIS A 40 10.69 7.56 -8.34
N GLY A 41 9.76 8.46 -8.05
CA GLY A 41 9.26 9.44 -9.00
C GLY A 41 7.94 8.98 -9.62
N ALA A 42 7.50 9.66 -10.66
CA ALA A 42 6.24 9.34 -11.32
C ALA A 42 6.23 7.90 -11.83
N LEU A 43 5.18 7.15 -11.46
CA LEU A 43 5.15 5.71 -11.69
C LEU A 43 4.57 5.31 -13.04
N GLY A 44 3.71 6.16 -13.63
CA GLY A 44 2.99 5.75 -14.83
C GLY A 44 2.05 4.58 -14.56
N PRO A 45 1.69 3.80 -15.58
CA PRO A 45 0.80 2.65 -15.40
C PRO A 45 1.41 1.61 -14.48
N LEU A 46 0.57 1.04 -13.60
CA LEU A 46 1.00 0.06 -12.60
C LEU A 46 0.10 -1.18 -12.66
N ARG A 47 0.66 -2.29 -12.20
CA ARG A 47 -0.09 -3.52 -11.96
C ARG A 47 0.11 -3.94 -10.51
N MET A 48 -0.94 -4.47 -9.91
CA MET A 48 -0.91 -5.05 -8.57
C MET A 48 -1.39 -6.50 -8.67
N PRO A 49 -0.50 -7.42 -9.05
CA PRO A 49 -0.90 -8.81 -9.30
C PRO A 49 -1.36 -9.53 -8.05
N GLN A 50 -0.91 -9.08 -6.89
CA GLN A 50 -1.28 -9.72 -5.63
C GLN A 50 -1.35 -8.69 -4.53
N VAL A 51 -2.52 -8.58 -3.90
CA VAL A 51 -2.74 -7.75 -2.72
C VAL A 51 -3.60 -8.54 -1.75
N LYS A 52 -3.19 -8.58 -0.49
CA LYS A 52 -3.95 -9.24 0.58
C LYS A 52 -4.19 -8.26 1.71
N PHE A 53 -5.45 -8.18 2.15
CA PHE A 53 -5.82 -7.45 3.36
C PHE A 53 -6.03 -8.48 4.46
N VAL A 54 -5.23 -8.41 5.50
CA VAL A 54 -5.18 -9.44 6.55
C VAL A 54 -6.01 -9.03 7.75
N GLN A 55 -5.86 -7.78 8.20
CA GLN A 55 -6.58 -7.24 9.35
C GLN A 55 -7.03 -5.82 9.05
N PRO A 56 -8.11 -5.36 9.69
CA PRO A 56 -8.56 -3.99 9.48
C PRO A 56 -7.63 -2.99 10.14
N LEU A 57 -7.49 -1.82 9.49
CA LEU A 57 -6.88 -0.65 10.07
C LEU A 57 -7.99 0.31 10.46
N LEU A 58 -7.97 0.80 11.69
CA LEU A 58 -8.96 1.74 12.17
C LEU A 58 -8.45 3.17 12.03
N PRO A 59 -9.36 4.14 11.87
CA PRO A 59 -8.97 5.54 11.83
C PRO A 59 -8.22 5.93 13.10
N GLY A 60 -7.20 6.76 12.96
CA GLY A 60 -6.37 7.21 14.06
C GLY A 60 -5.26 6.26 14.46
N GLN A 61 -5.30 5.02 14.03
CA GLN A 61 -4.19 4.09 14.29
C GLN A 61 -3.02 4.39 13.38
N ILE A 62 -1.81 4.27 13.92
CA ILE A 62 -0.59 4.49 13.15
C ILE A 62 -0.22 3.21 12.42
N ALA A 63 -0.05 3.31 11.12
CA ALA A 63 0.40 2.21 10.28
C ALA A 63 1.80 2.51 9.73
N ARG A 64 2.58 1.46 9.54
CA ARG A 64 3.93 1.55 9.02
C ARG A 64 4.02 0.75 7.73
N ILE A 65 4.57 1.38 6.70
CA ILE A 65 4.77 0.74 5.40
C ILE A 65 6.21 0.27 5.28
N GLU A 66 6.38 -1.02 5.03
CA GLU A 66 7.66 -1.63 4.72
C GLU A 66 7.71 -1.91 3.24
N LEU A 67 8.74 -1.42 2.56
CA LEU A 67 8.92 -1.60 1.13
C LEU A 67 10.22 -2.32 0.85
N LYS A 68 10.15 -3.26 -0.09
CA LYS A 68 11.33 -3.88 -0.69
C LYS A 68 11.27 -3.69 -2.18
N VAL A 69 12.32 -3.12 -2.75
CA VAL A 69 12.45 -2.93 -4.19
C VAL A 69 13.15 -4.14 -4.77
N ALA A 70 12.58 -4.71 -5.82
CA ALA A 70 13.21 -5.78 -6.59
C ALA A 70 13.13 -5.42 -8.06
N LEU A 71 14.16 -5.80 -8.80
CA LEU A 71 14.15 -5.71 -10.26
C LEU A 71 13.91 -7.12 -10.77
N GLU A 72 12.78 -7.33 -11.45
CA GLU A 72 12.52 -8.60 -12.09
C GLU A 72 13.11 -8.59 -13.49
N GLN A 73 13.98 -9.56 -13.74
CA GLN A 73 14.42 -9.85 -15.09
C GLN A 73 13.38 -10.76 -15.74
N THR A 74 12.84 -10.30 -16.85
CA THR A 74 12.04 -11.16 -17.70
C THR A 74 12.97 -12.09 -18.48
N THR A 75 12.41 -13.07 -19.18
CA THR A 75 13.17 -13.97 -20.05
C THR A 75 13.95 -13.22 -21.15
N GLN A 76 13.56 -11.99 -21.41
CA GLN A 76 14.31 -11.09 -22.27
C GLN A 76 15.21 -10.26 -21.38
N ALA A 77 16.50 -10.54 -21.39
CA ALA A 77 17.48 -9.97 -20.47
C ALA A 77 17.57 -8.45 -20.49
N GLN A 78 16.91 -7.79 -21.43
CA GLN A 78 16.90 -6.35 -21.58
C GLN A 78 15.74 -5.67 -20.85
N ASP A 79 14.73 -6.44 -20.44
CA ASP A 79 13.55 -5.91 -19.81
C ASP A 79 13.61 -6.14 -18.31
N THR A 80 14.06 -5.11 -17.61
CA THR A 80 13.94 -5.09 -16.15
C THR A 80 12.84 -4.10 -15.79
N ALA A 81 11.83 -4.57 -15.09
CA ALA A 81 10.77 -3.72 -14.59
C ALA A 81 10.89 -3.62 -13.08
N PRO A 82 10.76 -2.40 -12.51
CA PRO A 82 10.76 -2.28 -11.06
C PRO A 82 9.54 -2.97 -10.47
N CYS A 83 9.78 -3.66 -9.39
CA CYS A 83 8.76 -4.34 -8.61
C CYS A 83 8.97 -3.98 -7.15
N TRP A 84 7.89 -3.65 -6.47
CA TRP A 84 7.93 -3.34 -5.05
C TRP A 84 7.07 -4.35 -4.32
N ARG A 85 7.61 -4.91 -3.25
CA ARG A 85 6.83 -5.69 -2.30
C ARG A 85 6.58 -4.83 -1.09
N PHE A 86 5.34 -4.79 -0.64
CA PHE A 86 4.97 -3.96 0.49
C PHE A 86 4.32 -4.78 1.59
N ARG A 87 4.52 -4.34 2.82
CA ARG A 87 3.78 -4.79 3.99
C ARG A 87 3.38 -3.57 4.79
N VAL A 88 2.14 -3.59 5.24
CA VAL A 88 1.60 -2.52 6.09
C VAL A 88 1.37 -3.12 7.46
N TRP A 89 1.96 -2.51 8.47
CA TRP A 89 1.96 -2.99 9.85
C TRP A 89 1.27 -2.00 10.76
N ARG A 90 0.54 -2.51 11.73
CA ARG A 90 0.10 -1.76 12.89
C ARG A 90 0.71 -2.48 14.10
N ASP A 91 1.70 -1.87 14.75
CA ASP A 91 2.53 -2.54 15.75
C ASP A 91 3.08 -3.85 15.17
N ASP A 92 2.74 -5.00 15.76
CA ASP A 92 3.18 -6.31 15.27
C ASP A 92 2.14 -7.00 14.38
N ALA A 93 1.04 -6.33 14.11
CA ALA A 93 -0.04 -6.91 13.30
C ALA A 93 0.11 -6.55 11.84
N LEU A 94 0.12 -7.56 10.97
CA LEU A 94 0.13 -7.34 9.53
C LEU A 94 -1.26 -6.93 9.07
N ILE A 95 -1.36 -5.73 8.48
CA ILE A 95 -2.63 -5.18 7.97
C ILE A 95 -2.83 -5.60 6.52
N ALA A 96 -1.79 -5.43 5.69
CA ALA A 96 -1.88 -5.72 4.27
C ALA A 96 -0.50 -6.08 3.72
N SER A 97 -0.49 -6.79 2.62
CA SER A 97 0.74 -7.09 1.89
C SER A 97 0.44 -7.26 0.40
N GLY A 98 1.45 -7.11 -0.42
CA GLY A 98 1.28 -7.30 -1.85
C GLY A 98 2.47 -6.86 -2.67
N GLU A 99 2.22 -6.81 -3.97
CA GLU A 99 3.20 -6.38 -4.96
C GLU A 99 2.64 -5.26 -5.81
N VAL A 100 3.52 -4.34 -6.19
CA VAL A 100 3.25 -3.30 -7.17
C VAL A 100 4.31 -3.44 -8.25
N ARG A 101 3.90 -3.50 -9.51
CA ARG A 101 4.80 -3.62 -10.65
C ARG A 101 4.54 -2.50 -11.64
N ALA A 102 5.61 -1.98 -12.22
CA ALA A 102 5.49 -1.11 -13.38
C ALA A 102 4.94 -1.92 -14.56
N ALA A 103 3.93 -1.37 -15.21
CA ALA A 103 3.31 -2.03 -16.35
C ALA A 103 4.14 -1.84 -17.62
#